data_162e96fbc61640f06cda3aa428dc913e
#
_entry.id   162e96fbc61640f06cda3aa428dc913e
#
_cell.length_a   1.000
_cell.length_b   1.000
_cell.length_c   1.000
_cell.angle_alpha   90.00
_cell.angle_beta   90.00
_cell.angle_gamma   90.00
#
_symmetry.space_group_name_H-M   'P 1'
#
loop_
_entity.id
_entity.type
_entity.pdbx_description
1 polymer ?
#
loop_
_entity_poly.entity_id
_entity_poly.type
_entity_poly.pdbx_seq_one_letter_code
_entity_poly.pdbx_strand_id
1 'polypeptide(L)'
;KQDVESDYLYADDFEYAGKTVPVLDGKGGFTGETEDYIQSRGGDTGAMARYTHTMNGAFEVYKTQSGEHVLRQQTDITETGVGGSWNSGAPVTLIGDFRWTNYKASVDVLFEREDVKNYAAVAIREMGGSPNITSASGYTFKLYPDGKWELYRKAKKVVTGTCDAKTQFDAGANQWNTITLEGKGNTINAYVNYTLVGSYTDEQPITAGRIALGSSNVYTQFDNLEVKKLDGYVPYCTELLDNMEQYDLSAQKNTKLEYNDKWLHTNGQGMYVYQRSVSKNTDNGATLTYTFTGTGLEILGEMKKTCTVQMTVDGNQQAKQETQKSTNMN
;
A
#
# COMPACT_ATOMS: atom_id res chain seq x y z
N LYS A 1 -29.45 1.32 18.50
CA LYS A 1 -28.36 0.39 18.11
C LYS A 1 -27.10 1.21 18.19
N GLN A 2 -26.23 0.92 19.16
CA GLN A 2 -24.85 1.40 19.09
C GLN A 2 -24.22 0.65 17.91
N ASP A 3 -23.78 1.36 16.90
CA ASP A 3 -22.92 0.82 15.88
C ASP A 3 -21.59 0.45 16.56
N VAL A 4 -21.38 -0.84 16.77
CA VAL A 4 -20.08 -1.34 17.22
C VAL A 4 -19.14 -1.11 16.03
N GLU A 5 -18.28 -0.09 16.16
CA GLU A 5 -17.27 0.19 15.14
C GLU A 5 -16.36 -1.03 15.00
N SER A 6 -16.21 -1.54 13.78
CA SER A 6 -15.38 -2.72 13.53
C SER A 6 -13.92 -2.46 13.93
N ASP A 7 -13.32 -3.41 14.62
CA ASP A 7 -11.89 -3.39 14.93
C ASP A 7 -11.02 -3.60 13.66
N TYR A 8 -11.63 -4.08 12.59
CA TYR A 8 -10.94 -4.29 11.32
C TYR A 8 -10.94 -3.03 10.45
N LEU A 9 -9.77 -2.66 9.96
CA LEU A 9 -9.59 -1.70 8.88
C LEU A 9 -9.76 -2.36 7.50
N TYR A 10 -9.35 -3.63 7.39
CA TYR A 10 -9.44 -4.45 6.19
C TYR A 10 -9.32 -5.93 6.55
N ALA A 11 -10.01 -6.78 5.79
CA ALA A 11 -9.83 -8.23 5.85
C ALA A 11 -10.14 -8.85 4.48
N ASP A 12 -9.37 -9.84 4.07
CA ASP A 12 -9.57 -10.56 2.82
C ASP A 12 -9.07 -12.01 2.97
N ASP A 13 -9.98 -12.94 2.75
CA ASP A 13 -9.70 -14.38 2.70
C ASP A 13 -9.52 -14.91 1.27
N PHE A 14 -9.55 -14.01 0.28
CA PHE A 14 -9.45 -14.28 -1.15
C PHE A 14 -10.48 -15.28 -1.71
N GLU A 15 -11.41 -15.74 -0.91
CA GLU A 15 -12.49 -16.63 -1.29
C GLU A 15 -13.62 -15.87 -1.99
N TYR A 16 -13.43 -15.59 -3.29
CA TYR A 16 -14.36 -14.76 -4.07
C TYR A 16 -15.47 -15.53 -4.77
N ALA A 17 -15.40 -16.85 -4.82
CA ALA A 17 -16.46 -17.67 -5.41
C ALA A 17 -17.82 -17.38 -4.75
N GLY A 18 -18.85 -17.15 -5.55
CA GLY A 18 -20.18 -16.76 -5.08
C GLY A 18 -20.31 -15.30 -4.60
N LYS A 19 -19.21 -14.53 -4.57
CA LYS A 19 -19.25 -13.09 -4.36
C LYS A 19 -19.49 -12.38 -5.69
N THR A 20 -20.35 -11.37 -5.69
CA THR A 20 -20.79 -10.69 -6.91
C THR A 20 -20.15 -9.32 -7.06
N VAL A 21 -19.99 -8.89 -8.30
CA VAL A 21 -19.53 -7.54 -8.65
C VAL A 21 -20.49 -6.93 -9.68
N PRO A 22 -20.65 -5.60 -9.70
CA PRO A 22 -21.42 -4.93 -10.72
C PRO A 22 -20.84 -5.18 -12.12
N VAL A 23 -21.69 -5.43 -13.07
CA VAL A 23 -21.33 -5.62 -14.49
C VAL A 23 -21.27 -4.27 -15.18
N LEU A 24 -20.17 -3.98 -15.89
CA LEU A 24 -20.01 -2.77 -16.67
C LEU A 24 -20.92 -2.80 -17.90
N ASP A 25 -21.61 -1.69 -18.17
CA ASP A 25 -22.52 -1.55 -19.31
C ASP A 25 -21.83 -1.22 -20.64
N GLY A 26 -20.52 -1.12 -20.64
CA GLY A 26 -19.69 -0.72 -21.80
C GLY A 26 -19.82 0.75 -22.20
N LYS A 27 -20.55 1.56 -21.42
CA LYS A 27 -20.78 3.00 -21.67
C LYS A 27 -20.24 3.88 -20.54
N GLY A 28 -19.45 3.29 -19.64
CA GLY A 28 -18.89 3.97 -18.47
C GLY A 28 -19.76 3.91 -17.21
N GLY A 29 -20.87 3.15 -17.25
CA GLY A 29 -21.74 2.90 -16.11
C GLY A 29 -21.85 1.40 -15.78
N PHE A 30 -22.85 1.06 -14.96
CA PHE A 30 -23.15 -0.31 -14.55
C PHE A 30 -24.58 -0.66 -14.91
N THR A 31 -24.82 -1.91 -15.28
CA THR A 31 -26.16 -2.43 -15.63
C THR A 31 -27.10 -2.52 -14.41
N GLY A 32 -26.55 -2.48 -13.20
CA GLY A 32 -27.26 -2.82 -11.97
C GLY A 32 -27.31 -4.33 -11.69
N GLU A 33 -26.87 -5.15 -12.63
CA GLU A 33 -26.70 -6.59 -12.46
C GLU A 33 -25.38 -6.92 -11.79
N THR A 34 -25.26 -8.14 -11.26
CA THR A 34 -24.02 -8.63 -10.63
C THR A 34 -23.69 -10.02 -11.15
N GLU A 35 -22.40 -10.33 -11.15
CA GLU A 35 -21.89 -11.65 -11.51
C GLU A 35 -20.85 -12.11 -10.48
N ASP A 36 -20.55 -13.40 -10.49
CA ASP A 36 -19.48 -13.95 -9.68
C ASP A 36 -18.14 -13.30 -10.06
N TYR A 37 -17.41 -12.83 -9.06
CA TYR A 37 -16.15 -12.06 -9.27
C TYR A 37 -15.09 -12.92 -9.99
N ILE A 38 -14.96 -14.18 -9.60
CA ILE A 38 -13.99 -15.09 -10.21
C ILE A 38 -14.32 -15.34 -11.66
N GLN A 39 -15.59 -15.59 -11.97
CA GLN A 39 -16.03 -15.81 -13.35
C GLN A 39 -15.84 -14.57 -14.21
N SER A 40 -16.17 -13.39 -13.70
CA SER A 40 -16.00 -12.12 -14.42
C SER A 40 -14.54 -11.79 -14.73
N ARG A 41 -13.59 -12.42 -14.04
CA ARG A 41 -12.16 -12.16 -14.15
C ARG A 41 -11.34 -13.31 -14.71
N GLY A 42 -11.95 -14.29 -15.31
CA GLY A 42 -11.27 -15.42 -15.97
C GLY A 42 -11.47 -16.77 -15.29
N GLY A 43 -12.44 -16.87 -14.39
CA GLY A 43 -12.77 -18.10 -13.70
C GLY A 43 -12.05 -18.24 -12.34
N ASP A 44 -11.69 -19.47 -11.99
CA ASP A 44 -11.15 -19.78 -10.66
C ASP A 44 -9.73 -19.25 -10.39
N THR A 45 -8.99 -18.95 -11.44
CA THR A 45 -7.60 -18.49 -11.35
C THR A 45 -7.37 -17.34 -12.31
N GLY A 46 -6.43 -16.45 -11.97
CA GLY A 46 -6.06 -15.31 -12.81
C GLY A 46 -6.88 -14.03 -12.53
N ALA A 47 -7.86 -14.09 -11.62
CA ALA A 47 -8.57 -12.91 -11.18
C ALA A 47 -7.67 -11.99 -10.34
N MET A 48 -7.77 -10.68 -10.55
CA MET A 48 -7.11 -9.72 -9.68
C MET A 48 -7.85 -9.64 -8.35
N ALA A 49 -7.09 -9.65 -7.24
CA ALA A 49 -7.66 -9.42 -5.93
C ALA A 49 -8.32 -8.05 -5.84
N ARG A 50 -9.39 -7.95 -5.05
CA ARG A 50 -10.12 -6.69 -4.86
C ARG A 50 -9.27 -5.68 -4.11
N TYR A 51 -9.41 -4.40 -4.47
CA TYR A 51 -8.79 -3.26 -3.77
C TYR A 51 -7.26 -3.31 -3.66
N THR A 52 -6.60 -4.12 -4.49
CA THR A 52 -5.14 -4.17 -4.55
C THR A 52 -4.61 -3.24 -5.63
N HIS A 53 -3.42 -2.70 -5.38
CA HIS A 53 -2.68 -1.89 -6.35
C HIS A 53 -1.30 -2.50 -6.55
N THR A 54 -1.18 -3.38 -7.53
CA THR A 54 0.08 -4.05 -7.86
C THR A 54 1.03 -3.09 -8.57
N MET A 55 2.16 -2.84 -7.96
CA MET A 55 3.20 -1.95 -8.47
C MET A 55 4.25 -2.70 -9.27
N ASN A 56 4.48 -3.97 -8.95
CA ASN A 56 5.40 -4.85 -9.65
C ASN A 56 5.03 -6.31 -9.40
N GLY A 57 5.40 -7.21 -10.33
CA GLY A 57 4.98 -8.60 -10.29
C GLY A 57 3.54 -8.79 -10.75
N ALA A 58 2.98 -9.95 -10.48
CA ALA A 58 1.59 -10.28 -10.75
C ALA A 58 0.99 -10.98 -9.54
N PHE A 59 0.05 -10.34 -8.88
CA PHE A 59 -0.68 -10.88 -7.74
C PHE A 59 -2.10 -11.20 -8.19
N GLU A 60 -2.45 -12.46 -8.18
CA GLU A 60 -3.73 -12.95 -8.71
C GLU A 60 -4.36 -13.95 -7.73
N VAL A 61 -5.67 -14.03 -7.76
CA VAL A 61 -6.39 -15.10 -7.07
C VAL A 61 -6.08 -16.42 -7.76
N TYR A 62 -5.68 -17.41 -6.99
CA TYR A 62 -5.25 -18.72 -7.45
C TYR A 62 -6.03 -19.80 -6.69
N LYS A 63 -6.62 -20.72 -7.42
CA LYS A 63 -7.27 -21.89 -6.84
C LYS A 63 -6.26 -22.98 -6.58
N THR A 64 -6.11 -23.35 -5.32
CA THR A 64 -5.21 -24.41 -4.89
C THR A 64 -5.74 -25.81 -5.28
N GLN A 65 -4.90 -26.83 -5.13
CA GLN A 65 -5.33 -28.21 -5.38
C GLN A 65 -6.40 -28.68 -4.39
N SER A 66 -6.47 -28.10 -3.19
CA SER A 66 -7.52 -28.37 -2.21
C SER A 66 -8.85 -27.70 -2.56
N GLY A 67 -8.85 -26.77 -3.52
CA GLY A 67 -10.03 -26.02 -3.96
C GLY A 67 -10.20 -24.66 -3.29
N GLU A 68 -9.35 -24.29 -2.34
CA GLU A 68 -9.33 -22.98 -1.69
C GLU A 68 -8.72 -21.94 -2.61
N HIS A 69 -9.08 -20.66 -2.44
CA HIS A 69 -8.52 -19.56 -3.19
C HIS A 69 -7.55 -18.77 -2.30
N VAL A 70 -6.42 -18.40 -2.86
CA VAL A 70 -5.37 -17.62 -2.20
C VAL A 70 -4.91 -16.50 -3.12
N LEU A 71 -4.28 -15.47 -2.58
CA LEU A 71 -3.53 -14.52 -3.38
C LEU A 71 -2.16 -15.12 -3.70
N ARG A 72 -1.82 -15.27 -4.98
CA ARG A 72 -0.53 -15.82 -5.39
C ARG A 72 0.27 -14.80 -6.20
N GLN A 73 1.53 -14.63 -5.85
CA GLN A 73 2.48 -13.94 -6.72
C GLN A 73 2.88 -14.91 -7.85
N GLN A 74 2.55 -14.56 -9.10
CA GLN A 74 2.56 -15.44 -10.26
C GLN A 74 3.84 -15.36 -11.11
N THR A 75 4.77 -14.46 -10.83
CA THR A 75 6.03 -14.38 -11.58
C THR A 75 7.09 -15.24 -10.92
N ASP A 76 7.74 -16.13 -11.70
CA ASP A 76 8.88 -16.91 -11.24
C ASP A 76 10.06 -16.70 -12.20
N ILE A 77 11.16 -16.16 -11.65
CA ILE A 77 12.38 -15.88 -12.42
C ILE A 77 13.07 -17.12 -12.96
N THR A 78 12.75 -18.29 -12.39
CA THR A 78 13.34 -19.56 -12.80
C THR A 78 12.61 -20.21 -13.97
N GLU A 79 11.40 -19.73 -14.30
CA GLU A 79 10.64 -20.22 -15.43
C GLU A 79 11.07 -19.55 -16.73
N THR A 80 11.23 -20.34 -17.78
CA THR A 80 11.54 -19.84 -19.10
C THR A 80 10.33 -19.15 -19.73
N GLY A 81 10.52 -17.95 -20.27
CA GLY A 81 9.48 -17.20 -20.94
C GLY A 81 8.86 -16.08 -20.11
N VAL A 82 9.10 -16.02 -18.81
CA VAL A 82 8.77 -14.84 -18.00
C VAL A 82 9.95 -13.89 -18.05
N GLY A 83 9.83 -12.85 -18.85
CA GLY A 83 10.93 -11.89 -19.09
C GLY A 83 10.49 -10.44 -19.03
N GLY A 84 11.46 -9.54 -19.20
CA GLY A 84 11.25 -8.10 -19.26
C GLY A 84 11.03 -7.44 -17.90
N SER A 85 10.26 -6.36 -17.87
CA SER A 85 10.03 -5.55 -16.66
C SER A 85 9.27 -6.29 -15.53
N TRP A 86 8.56 -7.36 -15.85
CA TRP A 86 7.85 -8.19 -14.87
C TRP A 86 8.78 -8.97 -13.94
N ASN A 87 10.01 -9.23 -14.35
CA ASN A 87 11.04 -9.92 -13.59
C ASN A 87 12.09 -8.99 -12.97
N SER A 88 11.93 -7.70 -13.12
CA SER A 88 12.85 -6.75 -12.53
C SER A 88 12.32 -6.27 -11.18
N GLY A 89 13.18 -6.27 -10.17
CA GLY A 89 12.82 -5.80 -8.84
C GLY A 89 12.24 -6.89 -7.94
N ALA A 90 11.46 -6.48 -6.96
CA ALA A 90 10.79 -7.36 -6.01
C ALA A 90 9.28 -7.11 -6.07
N PRO A 91 8.47 -8.13 -6.37
CA PRO A 91 7.02 -8.01 -6.46
C PRO A 91 6.41 -7.32 -5.24
N VAL A 92 5.47 -6.43 -5.48
CA VAL A 92 4.76 -5.68 -4.44
C VAL A 92 3.36 -5.28 -4.88
N THR A 93 2.39 -5.49 -4.00
CA THR A 93 1.02 -5.00 -4.13
C THR A 93 0.63 -4.21 -2.88
N LEU A 94 -0.07 -3.10 -3.06
CA LEU A 94 -0.47 -2.17 -2.02
C LEU A 94 -1.97 -2.30 -1.75
N ILE A 95 -2.35 -2.22 -0.48
CA ILE A 95 -3.74 -2.36 -0.05
C ILE A 95 -4.01 -1.33 1.05
N GLY A 96 -5.19 -0.72 1.03
CA GLY A 96 -5.69 0.08 2.14
C GLY A 96 -5.66 1.58 1.93
N ASP A 97 -5.64 2.32 3.03
CA ASP A 97 -5.81 3.76 3.08
C ASP A 97 -4.57 4.45 3.69
N PHE A 98 -4.15 5.56 3.09
CA PHE A 98 -3.01 6.36 3.56
C PHE A 98 -3.20 6.93 4.96
N ARG A 99 -4.43 7.00 5.47
CA ARG A 99 -4.76 7.55 6.78
C ARG A 99 -4.62 6.55 7.93
N TRP A 100 -4.30 5.29 7.67
CA TRP A 100 -4.12 4.28 8.70
C TRP A 100 -2.87 4.56 9.55
N THR A 101 -3.01 4.56 10.87
CA THR A 101 -1.94 4.95 11.81
C THR A 101 -1.48 3.79 12.69
N ASN A 102 -2.15 3.59 13.83
CA ASN A 102 -1.84 2.53 14.80
C ASN A 102 -2.63 1.27 14.45
N TYR A 103 -1.98 0.33 13.82
CA TYR A 103 -2.60 -0.92 13.39
C TYR A 103 -1.58 -2.05 13.30
N LYS A 104 -2.10 -3.26 13.19
CA LYS A 104 -1.33 -4.45 12.84
C LYS A 104 -1.89 -5.10 11.58
N ALA A 105 -1.01 -5.57 10.72
CA ALA A 105 -1.33 -6.34 9.54
C ALA A 105 -0.78 -7.76 9.69
N SER A 106 -1.65 -8.74 9.55
CA SER A 106 -1.33 -10.18 9.62
C SER A 106 -1.72 -10.85 8.32
N VAL A 107 -0.91 -11.77 7.85
CA VAL A 107 -1.17 -12.56 6.65
C VAL A 107 -0.50 -13.92 6.77
N ASP A 108 -1.18 -14.96 6.31
CA ASP A 108 -0.61 -16.26 6.17
C ASP A 108 0.21 -16.32 4.87
N VAL A 109 1.39 -16.93 4.93
CA VAL A 109 2.33 -17.03 3.80
C VAL A 109 2.78 -18.47 3.59
N LEU A 110 2.90 -18.87 2.32
CA LEU A 110 3.41 -20.16 1.91
C LEU A 110 4.41 -19.97 0.79
N PHE A 111 5.58 -20.56 0.95
CA PHE A 111 6.60 -20.64 -0.09
C PHE A 111 6.37 -21.89 -0.93
N GLU A 112 6.26 -21.76 -2.25
CA GLU A 112 6.17 -22.95 -3.10
C GLU A 112 7.54 -23.60 -3.38
N ARG A 113 8.62 -22.85 -3.13
CA ARG A 113 10.00 -23.28 -3.37
C ARG A 113 10.93 -22.78 -2.26
N GLU A 114 11.93 -23.58 -1.94
CA GLU A 114 12.99 -23.25 -0.97
C GLU A 114 14.41 -23.30 -1.57
N ASP A 115 14.54 -23.80 -2.80
CA ASP A 115 15.81 -24.02 -3.50
C ASP A 115 16.42 -22.75 -4.08
N VAL A 116 15.70 -21.63 -4.02
CA VAL A 116 16.11 -20.32 -4.51
C VAL A 116 15.94 -19.27 -3.42
N LYS A 117 16.60 -18.12 -3.59
CA LYS A 117 16.40 -16.99 -2.66
C LYS A 117 14.95 -16.52 -2.75
N ASN A 118 14.18 -16.92 -1.78
CA ASN A 118 12.78 -16.57 -1.66
C ASN A 118 12.52 -15.88 -0.33
N TYR A 119 11.51 -15.02 -0.27
CA TYR A 119 10.96 -14.45 0.94
C TYR A 119 9.51 -14.03 0.71
N ALA A 120 8.73 -13.99 1.77
CA ALA A 120 7.45 -13.29 1.84
C ALA A 120 7.60 -12.05 2.71
N ALA A 121 6.84 -11.01 2.41
CA ALA A 121 6.92 -9.76 3.13
C ALA A 121 5.55 -9.13 3.36
N VAL A 122 5.39 -8.51 4.53
CA VAL A 122 4.33 -7.56 4.83
C VAL A 122 4.96 -6.22 5.20
N ALA A 123 4.41 -5.15 4.67
CA ALA A 123 4.82 -3.79 5.03
C ALA A 123 3.64 -3.01 5.59
N ILE A 124 3.95 -2.01 6.44
CA ILE A 124 2.98 -1.10 7.04
C ILE A 124 3.42 0.35 6.86
N ARG A 125 2.44 1.27 6.95
CA ARG A 125 2.66 2.72 6.86
C ARG A 125 3.36 3.14 5.57
N GLU A 126 2.93 2.52 4.47
CA GLU A 126 3.41 2.83 3.13
C GLU A 126 2.73 4.10 2.60
N MET A 127 3.46 5.21 2.56
CA MET A 127 2.96 6.51 2.07
C MET A 127 3.17 6.69 0.57
N GLY A 128 4.21 6.10 0.01
CA GLY A 128 4.53 6.16 -1.42
C GLY A 128 4.33 4.85 -2.14
N GLY A 129 4.46 4.86 -3.46
CA GLY A 129 4.58 3.66 -4.27
C GLY A 129 6.05 3.29 -4.49
N SER A 130 6.32 2.00 -4.64
CA SER A 130 7.65 1.51 -5.01
C SER A 130 7.50 0.28 -5.90
N PRO A 131 8.33 0.12 -6.95
CA PRO A 131 8.36 -1.10 -7.74
C PRO A 131 9.03 -2.27 -7.01
N ASN A 132 9.42 -2.07 -5.75
CA ASN A 132 10.23 -3.01 -5.03
C ASN A 132 9.90 -2.94 -3.54
N ILE A 133 9.37 -4.04 -2.98
CA ILE A 133 9.07 -4.12 -1.54
C ILE A 133 10.28 -3.80 -0.66
N THR A 134 11.51 -4.04 -1.15
CA THR A 134 12.74 -3.73 -0.41
C THR A 134 13.07 -2.23 -0.36
N SER A 135 12.42 -1.43 -1.19
CA SER A 135 12.57 0.03 -1.25
C SER A 135 11.31 0.75 -0.77
N ALA A 136 10.40 0.01 -0.12
CA ALA A 136 9.15 0.52 0.40
C ALA A 136 9.35 1.74 1.30
N SER A 137 8.37 2.61 1.34
CA SER A 137 8.44 3.88 2.06
C SER A 137 8.14 3.77 3.56
N GLY A 138 7.58 2.65 3.99
CA GLY A 138 7.19 2.37 5.37
C GLY A 138 8.16 1.46 6.12
N TYR A 139 7.59 0.50 6.85
CA TYR A 139 8.33 -0.57 7.53
C TYR A 139 7.98 -1.90 6.87
N THR A 140 9.00 -2.73 6.59
CA THR A 140 8.83 -4.02 5.92
C THR A 140 9.39 -5.14 6.76
N PHE A 141 8.60 -6.17 6.99
CA PHE A 141 9.03 -7.42 7.61
C PHE A 141 9.12 -8.51 6.55
N LYS A 142 10.27 -9.15 6.44
CA LYS A 142 10.53 -10.28 5.55
C LYS A 142 10.78 -11.54 6.33
N LEU A 143 10.12 -12.62 5.91
CA LEU A 143 10.38 -13.98 6.39
C LEU A 143 10.92 -14.83 5.23
N TYR A 144 11.89 -15.67 5.52
CA TYR A 144 12.55 -16.59 4.58
C TYR A 144 12.16 -18.05 4.87
N PRO A 145 12.23 -18.98 3.88
CA PRO A 145 11.87 -20.38 4.07
C PRO A 145 12.70 -21.12 5.14
N ASP A 146 13.89 -20.62 5.44
CA ASP A 146 14.77 -21.18 6.49
C ASP A 146 14.52 -20.59 7.90
N GLY A 147 13.48 -19.77 8.05
CA GLY A 147 13.11 -19.11 9.29
C GLY A 147 13.93 -17.86 9.62
N LYS A 148 14.86 -17.45 8.77
CA LYS A 148 15.47 -16.12 8.90
C LYS A 148 14.43 -15.04 8.66
N TRP A 149 14.60 -13.91 9.33
CA TRP A 149 13.71 -12.74 9.15
C TRP A 149 14.49 -11.44 9.24
N GLU A 150 13.94 -10.43 8.61
CA GLU A 150 14.52 -9.08 8.54
C GLU A 150 13.43 -8.02 8.66
N LEU A 151 13.69 -7.00 9.48
CA LEU A 151 12.86 -5.80 9.60
C LEU A 151 13.58 -4.61 8.99
N TYR A 152 12.87 -3.87 8.16
CA TYR A 152 13.37 -2.70 7.47
C TYR A 152 12.57 -1.45 7.86
N ARG A 153 13.27 -0.32 7.94
CA ARG A 153 12.70 1.02 7.86
C ARG A 153 13.06 1.59 6.50
N LYS A 154 12.09 1.80 5.62
CA LYS A 154 12.35 2.10 4.21
C LYS A 154 13.32 1.05 3.64
N ALA A 155 14.38 1.47 2.94
CA ALA A 155 15.38 0.55 2.40
C ALA A 155 16.44 0.07 3.42
N LYS A 156 16.43 0.58 4.66
CA LYS A 156 17.45 0.27 5.67
C LYS A 156 17.00 -0.90 6.54
N LYS A 157 17.76 -1.99 6.57
CA LYS A 157 17.60 -3.07 7.55
C LYS A 157 17.91 -2.55 8.95
N VAL A 158 16.98 -2.73 9.89
CA VAL A 158 17.10 -2.23 11.27
C VAL A 158 17.22 -3.35 12.29
N VAL A 159 16.55 -4.49 12.09
CA VAL A 159 16.63 -5.67 12.95
C VAL A 159 16.63 -6.93 12.08
N THR A 160 17.28 -7.97 12.54
CA THR A 160 17.29 -9.29 11.90
C THR A 160 17.40 -10.40 12.94
N GLY A 161 16.93 -11.59 12.60
CA GLY A 161 17.02 -12.75 13.45
C GLY A 161 16.65 -14.04 12.74
N THR A 162 16.43 -15.06 13.53
CA THR A 162 15.99 -16.37 13.08
C THR A 162 14.91 -16.86 14.03
N CYS A 163 13.88 -17.50 13.51
CA CYS A 163 12.83 -18.13 14.29
C CYS A 163 13.41 -19.19 15.21
N ASP A 164 12.95 -19.23 16.43
CA ASP A 164 13.31 -20.26 17.43
C ASP A 164 12.14 -21.23 17.67
N ALA A 165 12.31 -22.20 18.55
CA ALA A 165 11.29 -23.18 18.85
C ALA A 165 9.96 -22.58 19.37
N LYS A 166 9.97 -21.36 19.92
CA LYS A 166 8.76 -20.71 20.43
C LYS A 166 7.86 -20.20 19.31
N THR A 167 8.44 -19.93 18.14
CA THR A 167 7.68 -19.44 16.98
C THR A 167 6.87 -20.54 16.32
N GLN A 168 7.17 -21.83 16.62
CA GLN A 168 6.57 -22.98 15.94
C GLN A 168 6.59 -22.80 14.41
N PHE A 169 7.71 -22.27 13.92
CA PHE A 169 7.89 -22.00 12.50
C PHE A 169 8.05 -23.30 11.73
N ASP A 170 7.21 -23.50 10.73
CA ASP A 170 7.28 -24.62 9.81
C ASP A 170 8.18 -24.25 8.62
N ALA A 171 9.40 -24.81 8.64
CA ALA A 171 10.43 -24.49 7.64
C ALA A 171 10.18 -25.18 6.31
N GLY A 172 10.67 -24.54 5.24
CA GLY A 172 10.70 -25.11 3.90
C GLY A 172 9.53 -24.71 3.02
N ALA A 173 9.40 -25.44 1.91
CA ALA A 173 8.34 -25.22 0.94
C ALA A 173 7.02 -25.86 1.36
N ASN A 174 5.91 -25.28 0.87
CA ASN A 174 4.54 -25.77 1.07
C ASN A 174 4.11 -25.87 2.55
N GLN A 175 4.64 -24.97 3.37
CA GLN A 175 4.25 -24.82 4.77
C GLN A 175 3.66 -23.42 4.98
N TRP A 176 2.52 -23.36 5.66
CA TRP A 176 1.90 -22.11 6.05
C TRP A 176 2.49 -21.56 7.34
N ASN A 177 2.82 -20.28 7.35
CA ASN A 177 3.20 -19.52 8.53
C ASN A 177 2.52 -18.16 8.50
N THR A 178 2.14 -17.65 9.66
CA THR A 178 1.56 -16.31 9.77
C THR A 178 2.66 -15.31 10.06
N ILE A 179 2.73 -14.24 9.27
CA ILE A 179 3.57 -13.07 9.56
C ILE A 179 2.71 -11.90 9.97
N THR A 180 3.14 -11.17 10.99
CA THR A 180 2.44 -9.97 11.45
C THR A 180 3.42 -8.83 11.66
N LEU A 181 3.05 -7.65 11.18
CA LEU A 181 3.77 -6.41 11.48
C LEU A 181 2.80 -5.42 12.13
N GLU A 182 3.21 -4.93 13.29
CA GLU A 182 2.43 -4.02 14.14
C GLU A 182 3.15 -2.68 14.26
N GLY A 183 2.41 -1.58 14.11
CA GLY A 183 2.92 -0.24 14.35
C GLY A 183 2.04 0.51 15.34
N LYS A 184 2.60 0.85 16.52
CA LYS A 184 1.93 1.66 17.55
C LYS A 184 2.84 2.81 17.97
N GLY A 185 2.43 4.04 17.66
CA GLY A 185 3.29 5.20 17.85
C GLY A 185 4.61 5.04 17.09
N ASN A 186 5.71 5.05 17.80
CA ASN A 186 7.06 4.88 17.27
C ASN A 186 7.61 3.44 17.39
N THR A 187 6.81 2.51 17.90
CA THR A 187 7.24 1.12 18.12
C THR A 187 6.69 0.24 17.02
N ILE A 188 7.56 -0.56 16.42
CA ILE A 188 7.27 -1.52 15.37
C ILE A 188 7.62 -2.90 15.88
N ASN A 189 6.64 -3.80 15.91
CA ASN A 189 6.78 -5.17 16.38
C ASN A 189 6.52 -6.16 15.24
N ALA A 190 7.40 -7.13 15.09
CA ALA A 190 7.27 -8.20 14.11
C ALA A 190 7.01 -9.54 14.82
N TYR A 191 6.08 -10.30 14.28
CA TYR A 191 5.66 -11.59 14.83
C TYR A 191 5.70 -12.67 13.74
N VAL A 192 6.03 -13.88 14.14
CA VAL A 192 5.85 -15.10 13.36
C VAL A 192 5.00 -16.06 14.18
N ASN A 193 3.96 -16.60 13.57
CA ASN A 193 2.99 -17.49 14.23
C ASN A 193 2.57 -16.97 15.61
N TYR A 194 2.20 -15.66 15.65
CA TYR A 194 1.76 -14.92 16.84
C TYR A 194 2.85 -14.70 17.92
N THR A 195 4.07 -15.17 17.72
CA THR A 195 5.20 -14.98 18.63
C THR A 195 6.00 -13.76 18.22
N LEU A 196 6.25 -12.84 19.16
CA LEU A 196 7.11 -11.67 18.95
C LEU A 196 8.54 -12.12 18.65
N VAL A 197 9.05 -11.79 17.48
CA VAL A 197 10.41 -12.13 17.05
C VAL A 197 11.34 -10.93 17.01
N GLY A 198 10.81 -9.74 16.80
CA GLY A 198 11.62 -8.52 16.72
C GLY A 198 10.84 -7.26 17.07
N SER A 199 11.55 -6.26 17.60
CA SER A 199 11.00 -4.95 17.93
C SER A 199 11.98 -3.86 17.52
N TYR A 200 11.44 -2.75 17.03
CA TYR A 200 12.21 -1.56 16.65
C TYR A 200 11.51 -0.30 17.13
N THR A 201 12.24 0.58 17.79
CA THR A 201 11.75 1.92 18.17
C THR A 201 12.38 2.95 17.23
N ASP A 202 11.55 3.68 16.50
CA ASP A 202 11.99 4.71 15.57
C ASP A 202 11.92 6.09 16.23
N GLU A 203 13.05 6.80 16.27
CA GLU A 203 13.11 8.16 16.81
C GLU A 203 12.44 9.20 15.90
N GLN A 204 12.26 8.84 14.62
CA GLN A 204 11.58 9.68 13.62
C GLN A 204 10.52 8.84 12.89
N PRO A 205 9.42 8.47 13.58
CA PRO A 205 8.50 7.47 13.07
C PRO A 205 7.77 7.91 11.81
N ILE A 206 7.60 6.94 10.91
CA ILE A 206 6.59 7.01 9.87
C ILE A 206 5.27 6.69 10.55
N THR A 207 4.30 7.60 10.49
CA THR A 207 3.12 7.55 11.38
C THR A 207 1.88 6.98 10.73
N ALA A 208 1.79 6.99 9.41
CA ALA A 208 0.61 6.55 8.68
C ALA A 208 0.95 5.94 7.31
N GLY A 209 -0.01 5.26 6.73
CA GLY A 209 0.06 4.72 5.38
C GLY A 209 -0.61 3.36 5.24
N ARG A 210 -0.62 2.90 3.98
CA ARG A 210 -1.18 1.61 3.57
C ARG A 210 -0.33 0.43 4.01
N ILE A 211 -0.83 -0.78 3.79
CA ILE A 211 -0.03 -1.99 3.83
C ILE A 211 0.50 -2.34 2.44
N ALA A 212 1.53 -3.17 2.39
CA ALA A 212 1.95 -3.86 1.19
C ALA A 212 2.22 -5.33 1.47
N LEU A 213 1.91 -6.19 0.50
CA LEU A 213 2.38 -7.56 0.44
C LEU A 213 3.45 -7.65 -0.64
N GLY A 214 4.47 -8.45 -0.40
CA GLY A 214 5.56 -8.60 -1.35
C GLY A 214 6.29 -9.93 -1.22
N SER A 215 7.06 -10.24 -2.27
CA SER A 215 7.91 -11.43 -2.27
C SER A 215 9.14 -11.20 -3.14
N SER A 216 9.99 -12.20 -3.21
CA SER A 216 10.93 -12.33 -4.33
C SER A 216 10.18 -12.71 -5.62
N ASN A 217 10.87 -12.72 -6.76
CA ASN A 217 10.32 -13.25 -8.01
C ASN A 217 10.30 -14.79 -8.01
N VAL A 218 9.55 -15.37 -7.07
CA VAL A 218 9.31 -16.83 -6.93
C VAL A 218 7.86 -16.99 -6.46
N TYR A 219 7.20 -18.03 -6.90
CA TYR A 219 5.83 -18.31 -6.49
C TYR A 219 5.66 -18.31 -4.98
N THR A 220 4.79 -17.44 -4.49
CA THR A 220 4.50 -17.26 -3.07
C THR A 220 3.01 -17.03 -2.90
N GLN A 221 2.40 -17.74 -1.96
CA GLN A 221 0.97 -17.62 -1.66
C GLN A 221 0.76 -16.81 -0.39
N PHE A 222 -0.33 -16.06 -0.37
CA PHE A 222 -0.81 -15.27 0.76
C PHE A 222 -2.28 -15.56 1.00
N ASP A 223 -2.67 -15.67 2.26
CA ASP A 223 -4.05 -15.93 2.64
C ASP A 223 -4.40 -15.23 3.96
N ASN A 224 -5.69 -15.17 4.30
CA ASN A 224 -6.20 -14.68 5.58
C ASN A 224 -5.60 -13.31 5.98
N LEU A 225 -5.61 -12.36 5.04
CA LEU A 225 -5.11 -11.01 5.32
C LEU A 225 -6.06 -10.29 6.27
N GLU A 226 -5.53 -9.82 7.39
CA GLU A 226 -6.25 -9.01 8.36
C GLU A 226 -5.47 -7.74 8.71
N VAL A 227 -6.15 -6.60 8.73
CA VAL A 227 -5.62 -5.34 9.25
C VAL A 227 -6.53 -4.86 10.37
N LYS A 228 -5.99 -4.82 11.59
CA LYS A 228 -6.75 -4.48 12.80
C LYS A 228 -6.25 -3.20 13.43
N LYS A 229 -7.19 -2.36 13.87
CA LYS A 229 -6.89 -1.19 14.71
C LYS A 229 -6.24 -1.62 16.01
N LEU A 230 -5.35 -0.80 16.52
CA LEU A 230 -4.81 -0.93 17.87
C LEU A 230 -5.43 0.12 18.78
N ASP A 231 -5.32 -0.08 20.08
CA ASP A 231 -5.79 0.88 21.08
C ASP A 231 -5.22 2.26 20.80
N GLY A 232 -6.08 3.27 20.82
CA GLY A 232 -5.73 4.63 20.53
C GLY A 232 -5.59 4.91 19.02
N TYR A 233 -6.19 4.07 18.15
CA TYR A 233 -6.26 4.34 16.72
C TYR A 233 -7.03 5.64 16.46
N VAL A 234 -6.40 6.55 15.73
CA VAL A 234 -7.01 7.76 15.17
C VAL A 234 -6.48 7.89 13.75
N PRO A 235 -7.31 8.11 12.73
CA PRO A 235 -6.81 8.30 11.38
C PRO A 235 -5.90 9.53 11.32
N TYR A 236 -4.88 9.48 10.46
CA TYR A 236 -3.89 10.55 10.31
C TYR A 236 -4.51 11.91 9.98
N CYS A 237 -5.54 11.89 9.16
CA CYS A 237 -6.33 13.08 8.82
C CYS A 237 -7.79 12.67 8.59
N THR A 238 -8.68 13.63 8.71
CA THR A 238 -10.11 13.43 8.44
C THR A 238 -10.41 13.40 6.95
N GLU A 239 -9.69 14.19 6.16
CA GLU A 239 -9.86 14.28 4.72
C GLU A 239 -8.50 14.19 4.02
N LEU A 240 -8.42 13.37 2.98
CA LEU A 240 -7.29 13.28 2.07
C LEU A 240 -7.78 13.64 0.67
N LEU A 241 -7.23 14.71 0.10
CA LEU A 241 -7.62 15.22 -1.21
C LEU A 241 -6.53 14.94 -2.25
N ASP A 242 -6.95 14.46 -3.40
CA ASP A 242 -6.12 14.49 -4.59
C ASP A 242 -6.11 15.90 -5.20
N ASN A 243 -5.03 16.27 -5.84
CA ASN A 243 -4.89 17.57 -6.50
C ASN A 243 -5.92 17.83 -7.61
N MET A 244 -6.54 16.77 -8.15
CA MET A 244 -7.57 16.83 -9.18
C MET A 244 -8.93 16.32 -8.69
N GLU A 245 -9.05 15.92 -7.45
CA GLU A 245 -10.32 15.45 -6.90
C GLU A 245 -11.36 16.56 -6.99
N GLN A 246 -12.54 16.20 -7.47
CA GLN A 246 -13.61 17.13 -7.76
C GLN A 246 -13.28 18.19 -8.84
N TYR A 247 -12.31 17.90 -9.71
CA TYR A 247 -12.09 18.74 -10.87
C TYR A 247 -13.29 18.68 -11.81
N ASP A 248 -13.90 19.83 -12.04
CA ASP A 248 -15.00 19.96 -12.99
C ASP A 248 -14.44 20.11 -14.41
N LEU A 249 -14.52 19.04 -15.19
CA LEU A 249 -14.05 19.04 -16.58
C LEU A 249 -14.82 20.03 -17.46
N SER A 250 -16.09 20.30 -17.18
CA SER A 250 -16.89 21.22 -17.97
C SER A 250 -16.51 22.67 -17.71
N ALA A 251 -16.23 23.01 -16.46
CA ALA A 251 -15.79 24.33 -16.03
C ALA A 251 -14.26 24.48 -16.06
N GLN A 252 -13.52 23.40 -16.31
CA GLN A 252 -12.04 23.35 -16.25
C GLN A 252 -11.48 23.88 -14.92
N LYS A 253 -12.14 23.58 -13.82
CA LYS A 253 -11.70 24.01 -12.48
C LYS A 253 -11.91 22.89 -11.45
N ASN A 254 -11.08 22.94 -10.40
CA ASN A 254 -11.29 22.17 -9.19
C ASN A 254 -12.35 22.85 -8.31
N THR A 255 -13.30 22.10 -7.76
CA THR A 255 -14.40 22.65 -6.95
C THR A 255 -14.03 22.83 -5.49
N LYS A 256 -13.02 22.13 -4.98
CA LYS A 256 -12.49 22.31 -3.61
C LYS A 256 -11.18 23.07 -3.58
N LEU A 257 -10.30 22.78 -4.51
CA LEU A 257 -8.98 23.39 -4.64
C LEU A 257 -9.05 24.45 -5.74
N GLU A 258 -8.88 25.71 -5.39
CA GLU A 258 -8.89 26.82 -6.34
C GLU A 258 -7.47 27.18 -6.74
N TYR A 259 -7.17 26.95 -8.01
CA TYR A 259 -5.88 27.27 -8.63
C TYR A 259 -6.02 28.50 -9.52
N ASN A 260 -5.03 29.37 -9.53
CA ASN A 260 -4.98 30.38 -10.59
C ASN A 260 -4.49 29.79 -11.92
N ASP A 261 -4.48 30.56 -12.99
CA ASP A 261 -4.12 30.17 -14.36
C ASP A 261 -2.66 29.75 -14.57
N LYS A 262 -1.85 29.81 -13.51
CA LYS A 262 -0.41 29.47 -13.58
C LYS A 262 -0.11 27.99 -13.30
N TRP A 263 -1.14 27.19 -13.11
CA TRP A 263 -0.97 25.75 -12.83
C TRP A 263 -1.26 24.91 -14.07
N LEU A 264 -0.48 23.88 -14.26
CA LEU A 264 -0.71 22.82 -15.24
C LEU A 264 -1.16 21.54 -14.52
N HIS A 265 -2.35 21.07 -14.83
CA HIS A 265 -2.94 19.85 -14.30
C HIS A 265 -2.75 18.72 -15.31
N THR A 266 -2.20 17.58 -14.87
CA THR A 266 -1.98 16.40 -15.69
C THR A 266 -2.40 15.15 -14.95
N ASN A 267 -3.05 14.23 -15.65
CA ASN A 267 -3.35 12.88 -15.18
C ASN A 267 -2.60 11.83 -16.02
N GLY A 268 -2.81 10.56 -15.74
CA GLY A 268 -2.11 9.48 -16.42
C GLY A 268 -0.62 9.41 -16.11
N GLN A 269 -0.20 9.96 -14.97
CA GLN A 269 1.18 9.91 -14.49
C GLN A 269 1.58 8.49 -14.10
N GLY A 270 2.88 8.28 -13.81
CA GLY A 270 3.40 6.99 -13.36
C GLY A 270 2.68 6.43 -12.13
N MET A 271 2.72 5.12 -11.96
CA MET A 271 2.01 4.39 -10.90
C MET A 271 2.43 4.80 -9.47
N TYR A 272 3.57 5.48 -9.34
CA TYR A 272 4.10 5.96 -8.05
C TYR A 272 3.52 7.31 -7.61
N VAL A 273 2.74 7.95 -8.47
CA VAL A 273 2.08 9.23 -8.18
C VAL A 273 0.69 8.95 -7.64
N TYR A 274 0.34 9.59 -6.51
CA TYR A 274 -0.97 9.45 -5.89
C TYR A 274 -2.08 9.77 -6.91
N GLN A 275 -3.06 8.88 -7.02
CA GLN A 275 -4.14 8.94 -8.02
C GLN A 275 -3.66 9.19 -9.47
N ARG A 276 -2.37 9.03 -9.74
CA ARG A 276 -1.73 9.23 -11.04
C ARG A 276 -1.95 10.62 -11.63
N SER A 277 -2.08 11.62 -10.78
CA SER A 277 -2.28 13.02 -11.21
C SER A 277 -1.29 13.96 -10.53
N VAL A 278 -0.95 15.05 -11.21
CA VAL A 278 -0.06 16.09 -10.71
C VAL A 278 -0.57 17.45 -11.13
N SER A 279 -0.59 18.41 -10.17
CA SER A 279 -0.72 19.83 -10.44
C SER A 279 0.63 20.50 -10.22
N LYS A 280 1.18 21.10 -11.26
CA LYS A 280 2.52 21.71 -11.21
C LYS A 280 2.49 23.14 -11.73
N ASN A 281 3.42 23.94 -11.26
CA ASN A 281 3.71 25.27 -11.81
C ASN A 281 5.22 25.50 -11.90
N THR A 282 5.61 26.45 -12.75
CA THR A 282 6.99 26.92 -12.90
C THR A 282 7.12 28.42 -12.70
N ASP A 283 6.01 29.12 -12.48
CA ASP A 283 5.92 30.56 -12.51
C ASP A 283 5.77 31.15 -11.11
N ASN A 284 6.35 32.32 -10.90
CA ASN A 284 6.13 33.07 -9.68
C ASN A 284 4.69 33.57 -9.61
N GLY A 285 4.13 33.56 -8.40
CA GLY A 285 2.77 34.01 -8.14
C GLY A 285 1.69 32.99 -8.51
N ALA A 286 2.04 31.72 -8.66
CA ALA A 286 1.07 30.63 -8.65
C ALA A 286 0.42 30.55 -7.26
N THR A 287 -0.91 30.47 -7.21
CA THR A 287 -1.68 30.38 -5.98
C THR A 287 -2.58 29.16 -5.98
N LEU A 288 -2.72 28.55 -4.81
CA LEU A 288 -3.68 27.52 -4.49
C LEU A 288 -4.45 27.97 -3.26
N THR A 289 -5.77 27.97 -3.34
CA THR A 289 -6.66 28.26 -2.23
C THR A 289 -7.50 27.04 -1.90
N TYR A 290 -7.61 26.71 -0.62
CA TYR A 290 -8.45 25.65 -0.12
C TYR A 290 -9.22 26.13 1.11
N THR A 291 -10.53 25.96 1.10
CA THR A 291 -11.40 26.34 2.23
C THR A 291 -11.90 25.08 2.94
N PHE A 292 -11.61 24.98 4.22
CA PHE A 292 -12.01 23.83 5.05
C PHE A 292 -12.28 24.27 6.50
N THR A 293 -12.90 23.38 7.25
CA THR A 293 -13.03 23.51 8.70
C THR A 293 -12.17 22.44 9.36
N GLY A 294 -11.16 22.86 10.11
CA GLY A 294 -10.21 21.91 10.71
C GLY A 294 -9.14 22.63 11.54
N THR A 295 -8.23 21.85 12.09
CA THR A 295 -7.15 22.35 12.97
C THR A 295 -5.79 22.43 12.27
N GLY A 296 -5.68 21.92 11.06
CA GLY A 296 -4.42 21.91 10.31
C GLY A 296 -4.57 21.39 8.89
N LEU A 297 -3.55 21.65 8.10
CA LEU A 297 -3.41 21.22 6.71
C LEU A 297 -1.97 20.78 6.46
N GLU A 298 -1.80 19.68 5.76
CA GLU A 298 -0.51 19.22 5.24
C GLU A 298 -0.59 19.13 3.71
N ILE A 299 0.43 19.65 3.03
CA ILE A 299 0.52 19.61 1.58
C ILE A 299 1.70 18.71 1.21
N LEU A 300 1.40 17.63 0.49
CA LEU A 300 2.39 16.69 -0.01
C LEU A 300 2.73 17.00 -1.47
N GLY A 301 4.00 17.06 -1.80
CA GLY A 301 4.45 17.36 -3.14
C GLY A 301 5.94 17.19 -3.34
N GLU A 302 6.35 17.29 -4.61
CA GLU A 302 7.74 17.25 -5.04
C GLU A 302 8.21 18.64 -5.45
N MET A 303 9.38 19.04 -4.98
CA MET A 303 10.04 20.30 -5.36
C MET A 303 11.26 20.00 -6.22
N LYS A 304 11.22 20.38 -7.50
CA LYS A 304 12.37 20.20 -8.42
C LYS A 304 13.45 21.27 -8.27
N LYS A 305 13.11 22.37 -7.60
CA LYS A 305 14.03 23.49 -7.31
C LYS A 305 13.71 24.04 -5.92
N THR A 306 14.68 24.69 -5.32
CA THR A 306 14.41 25.53 -4.14
C THR A 306 13.45 26.64 -4.53
N CYS A 307 12.37 26.81 -3.81
CA CYS A 307 11.42 27.89 -4.00
C CYS A 307 10.93 28.42 -2.65
N THR A 308 10.39 29.63 -2.66
CA THR A 308 9.77 30.23 -1.48
C THR A 308 8.27 30.06 -1.57
N VAL A 309 7.67 29.49 -0.54
CA VAL A 309 6.22 29.36 -0.40
C VAL A 309 5.74 30.35 0.65
N GLN A 310 4.74 31.15 0.31
CA GLN A 310 4.02 32.00 1.24
C GLN A 310 2.66 31.39 1.55
N MET A 311 2.41 31.10 2.81
CA MET A 311 1.11 30.62 3.27
C MET A 311 0.32 31.77 3.91
N THR A 312 -0.98 31.82 3.66
CA THR A 312 -1.93 32.70 4.33
C THR A 312 -3.04 31.84 4.92
N VAL A 313 -3.29 31.95 6.22
CA VAL A 313 -4.34 31.22 6.93
C VAL A 313 -5.32 32.22 7.50
N ASP A 314 -6.58 32.11 7.15
CA ASP A 314 -7.65 33.02 7.58
C ASP A 314 -7.30 34.52 7.39
N GLY A 315 -6.69 34.83 6.25
CA GLY A 315 -6.26 36.20 5.90
C GLY A 315 -4.93 36.64 6.55
N ASN A 316 -4.34 35.82 7.44
CA ASN A 316 -3.09 36.15 8.13
C ASN A 316 -1.90 35.48 7.44
N GLN A 317 -0.94 36.31 7.00
CA GLN A 317 0.30 35.75 6.40
C GLN A 317 1.14 35.06 7.47
N GLN A 318 1.58 33.85 7.13
CA GLN A 318 2.53 33.08 7.92
C GLN A 318 3.97 33.40 7.47
N ALA A 319 4.96 32.94 8.26
CA ALA A 319 6.36 33.06 7.87
C ALA A 319 6.60 32.33 6.53
N LYS A 320 7.40 32.97 5.67
CA LYS A 320 7.82 32.34 4.40
C LYS A 320 8.64 31.10 4.68
N GLN A 321 8.35 30.04 3.92
CA GLN A 321 9.08 28.79 3.97
C GLN A 321 9.93 28.64 2.71
N GLU A 322 11.21 28.38 2.87
CA GLU A 322 12.07 27.93 1.78
C GLU A 322 12.00 26.41 1.69
N THR A 323 11.55 25.91 0.55
CA THR A 323 11.51 24.48 0.30
C THR A 323 12.81 24.01 -0.32
N GLN A 324 13.30 22.88 0.12
CA GLN A 324 14.46 22.22 -0.50
C GLN A 324 14.03 21.39 -1.69
N LYS A 325 14.96 21.22 -2.65
CA LYS A 325 14.75 20.25 -3.73
C LYS A 325 14.49 18.87 -3.13
N SER A 326 13.37 18.28 -3.50
CA SER A 326 13.02 16.89 -3.18
C SER A 326 12.82 16.12 -4.47
N THR A 327 13.33 14.92 -4.54
CA THR A 327 13.16 14.02 -5.69
C THR A 327 12.16 12.91 -5.43
N ASN A 328 11.64 12.83 -4.20
CA ASN A 328 10.67 11.80 -3.80
C ASN A 328 9.56 12.47 -2.96
N MET A 329 8.33 12.14 -3.25
CA MET A 329 7.15 12.52 -2.46
C MET A 329 6.99 11.65 -1.19
N ASN A 330 8.09 11.29 -0.57
CA ASN A 330 8.12 10.42 0.61
C ASN A 330 8.57 11.18 1.85
#